data_a56311f16590877b24a1146dd3da94c2
#
_entry.id   a56311f16590877b24a1146dd3da94c2
#
_cell.length_a   1.000
_cell.length_b   1.000
_cell.length_c   1.000
_cell.angle_alpha   90.00
_cell.angle_beta   90.00
_cell.angle_gamma   90.00
#
_symmetry.space_group_name_H-M   'P 1'
#
loop_
_entity.id
_entity.type
_entity.pdbx_description
1 polymer ?
#
loop_
_entity_poly.entity_id
_entity_poly.type
_entity_poly.pdbx_seq_one_letter_code
_entity_poly.pdbx_strand_id
1 'polypeptide(L)'
;SGGIIQLGYRDMADQGAGWVAANSMCWQGRASQTHCVTPPTAHNWAYGMWTQPFGNGHYELSHTFVKPESFFYAQLEARMGVPQLEKEKIYVYTTDETTKPTPEYAHWMSVQSLRPDMRMDMWIDSMIVKYPLETVRDDAPLLSEVKWRPEKTKRIAMAEPLQVKNGWIVRGDRILTNGTYFRKKIPGTTGWQGKGSLSQFVPGRTGAGYTEEPDSVAQVLLLSGAHVLHHRTGLWYERRRNDHERNMHADAEVWAPFNEMPYSRSGQGEAQDRLSKYDLNKFNPWYWNRLKRFVEVADRDGLVLLHDHYNQHNIIEEGAHWCDYPWRSANNINQLGFAEKTVFSGDKRVYMAEQFYDITRPVIREYHSKFIRQSVNAFHGSNGVVHSIGLEYTGPSHFMNFWLEEVHACDNHQLVALTATKDVQDAVLKDKKHASMVDVIDIRQWHYRADGTLYEPQGGISLAPRQHARLIDPGTVSCASVYRAVREYRRKYPDKAVVYNGSTARVPHNAMNWAVFMAGGSFAKVPPVDELPVYEKASAFSPIDIQTDMDTQWVMGAVGKGYLGYCVKDEIHLDLTEDG
;
A
#
# COMPACT_ATOMS: atom_id res chain seq x y z
N SER A 1 36.43 27.15 2.71
CA SER A 1 36.45 25.77 2.23
C SER A 1 35.30 25.54 1.25
N GLY A 2 35.57 24.86 0.14
CA GLY A 2 34.60 24.65 -0.94
C GLY A 2 33.64 23.50 -0.68
N GLY A 3 33.16 23.30 0.54
CA GLY A 3 32.23 22.22 0.89
C GLY A 3 30.85 22.39 0.30
N ILE A 4 30.19 21.27 -0.04
CA ILE A 4 28.81 21.22 -0.49
C ILE A 4 27.99 20.56 0.60
N ILE A 5 26.86 21.17 0.98
CA ILE A 5 25.86 20.55 1.85
C ILE A 5 24.73 20.05 0.96
N GLN A 6 24.35 18.80 1.14
CA GLN A 6 23.29 18.19 0.33
C GLN A 6 22.21 17.58 1.22
N LEU A 7 21.02 18.17 1.18
CA LEU A 7 19.78 17.66 1.71
C LEU A 7 18.87 17.30 0.53
N GLY A 8 19.07 16.13 -0.06
CA GLY A 8 18.40 15.82 -1.32
C GLY A 8 18.37 14.33 -1.65
N TYR A 9 17.97 14.04 -2.86
CA TYR A 9 17.92 12.69 -3.42
C TYR A 9 19.25 12.37 -4.12
N ARG A 10 19.85 11.25 -3.78
CA ARG A 10 21.08 10.75 -4.40
C ARG A 10 20.72 9.60 -5.34
N ASP A 11 20.61 9.93 -6.61
CA ASP A 11 20.01 9.08 -7.64
C ASP A 11 20.87 7.84 -7.98
N MET A 12 22.17 7.95 -7.97
CA MET A 12 23.08 6.95 -8.52
C MET A 12 24.40 6.78 -7.73
N ALA A 13 24.55 7.41 -6.61
CA ALA A 13 25.80 7.35 -5.87
C ALA A 13 25.78 6.19 -4.88
N ASP A 14 26.44 5.11 -5.23
CA ASP A 14 26.75 3.96 -4.40
C ASP A 14 25.54 3.17 -3.84
N GLN A 15 25.84 2.14 -3.10
CA GLN A 15 24.85 1.35 -2.36
C GLN A 15 24.09 2.24 -1.38
N GLY A 16 22.78 2.37 -1.55
CA GLY A 16 21.94 3.21 -0.70
C GLY A 16 21.57 4.56 -1.31
N ALA A 17 21.50 4.62 -2.62
CA ALA A 17 20.87 5.75 -3.32
C ALA A 17 19.46 6.02 -2.81
N GLY A 18 19.11 7.27 -2.63
CA GLY A 18 17.81 7.68 -2.14
C GLY A 18 17.87 9.04 -1.44
N TRP A 19 16.89 9.31 -0.61
CA TRP A 19 16.85 10.55 0.18
C TRP A 19 17.84 10.50 1.33
N VAL A 20 18.79 11.44 1.32
CA VAL A 20 19.81 11.57 2.38
C VAL A 20 19.32 12.40 3.56
N ALA A 21 18.24 13.16 3.37
CA ALA A 21 17.67 14.00 4.40
C ALA A 21 16.16 14.16 4.19
N ALA A 22 15.40 14.10 5.27
CA ALA A 22 13.98 14.39 5.32
C ALA A 22 13.65 15.03 6.67
N ASN A 23 12.84 16.09 6.67
CA ASN A 23 12.55 16.90 7.85
C ASN A 23 13.82 17.41 8.55
N SER A 24 14.81 17.73 7.73
CA SER A 24 16.12 18.16 8.19
C SER A 24 16.30 19.67 7.97
N MET A 25 17.08 20.27 8.85
CA MET A 25 17.32 21.71 8.82
C MET A 25 18.81 22.02 8.88
N CYS A 26 19.26 22.84 7.95
CA CYS A 26 20.52 23.55 8.10
C CYS A 26 20.23 24.89 8.79
N TRP A 27 20.89 25.11 9.91
CA TRP A 27 20.74 26.33 10.69
C TRP A 27 22.06 27.05 10.77
N GLN A 28 22.11 28.27 10.23
CA GLN A 28 23.25 29.17 10.30
C GLN A 28 24.59 28.51 9.94
N GLY A 29 24.88 28.42 8.66
CA GLY A 29 26.08 27.76 8.18
C GLY A 29 26.68 28.43 6.95
N ARG A 30 27.88 28.00 6.57
CA ARG A 30 28.56 28.47 5.36
C ARG A 30 29.01 27.29 4.52
N ALA A 31 28.64 27.29 3.25
CA ALA A 31 29.08 26.32 2.26
C ALA A 31 29.26 27.00 0.89
N SER A 32 30.01 26.38 -0.02
CA SER A 32 30.04 26.87 -1.40
C SER A 32 28.68 26.70 -2.08
N GLN A 33 28.05 25.58 -1.84
CA GLN A 33 26.72 25.25 -2.34
C GLN A 33 25.90 24.53 -1.28
N THR A 34 24.60 24.79 -1.25
CA THR A 34 23.66 24.01 -0.46
C THR A 34 22.54 23.52 -1.37
N HIS A 35 22.40 22.21 -1.48
CA HIS A 35 21.31 21.57 -2.18
C HIS A 35 20.25 21.19 -1.15
N CYS A 36 19.21 22.01 -1.02
CA CYS A 36 18.08 21.75 -0.16
C CYS A 36 16.87 21.40 -1.02
N VAL A 37 16.48 20.13 -1.00
CA VAL A 37 15.42 19.59 -1.85
C VAL A 37 14.30 19.06 -0.97
N THR A 38 13.06 19.34 -1.33
CA THR A 38 11.88 18.85 -0.62
C THR A 38 11.59 17.41 -1.00
N PRO A 39 11.69 16.46 -0.04
CA PRO A 39 11.33 15.07 -0.29
C PRO A 39 9.81 14.92 -0.49
N PRO A 40 9.37 13.83 -1.13
CA PRO A 40 7.96 13.51 -1.22
C PRO A 40 7.35 13.31 0.16
N THR A 41 6.57 14.00 0.79
CA THR A 41 5.94 13.82 2.13
C THR A 41 6.68 14.45 3.31
N ALA A 42 7.79 15.11 3.05
CA ALA A 42 8.57 15.76 4.10
C ALA A 42 9.08 17.11 3.60
N HIS A 43 9.75 17.87 4.45
CA HIS A 43 10.35 19.13 4.11
C HIS A 43 11.80 19.16 4.56
N ASN A 44 12.61 19.94 3.84
CA ASN A 44 13.94 20.32 4.28
C ASN A 44 14.06 21.85 4.28
N TRP A 45 14.82 22.38 5.22
CA TRP A 45 14.98 23.79 5.47
C TRP A 45 16.43 24.23 5.50
N ALA A 46 16.69 25.44 5.09
CA ALA A 46 17.99 26.10 5.15
C ALA A 46 17.80 27.54 5.62
N TYR A 47 18.09 27.79 6.89
CA TYR A 47 17.96 29.11 7.52
C TYR A 47 19.33 29.74 7.75
N GLY A 48 19.49 31.02 7.41
CA GLY A 48 20.69 31.76 7.68
C GLY A 48 21.94 31.22 6.98
N MET A 49 21.79 30.60 5.82
CA MET A 49 22.87 29.97 5.09
C MET A 49 23.63 30.97 4.20
N TRP A 50 24.93 30.96 4.32
CA TRP A 50 25.85 31.70 3.44
C TRP A 50 26.37 30.75 2.36
N THR A 51 25.63 30.66 1.24
CA THR A 51 25.82 29.63 0.24
C THR A 51 25.20 30.02 -1.10
N GLN A 52 25.59 29.36 -2.17
CA GLN A 52 24.80 29.33 -3.40
C GLN A 52 23.68 28.29 -3.25
N PRO A 53 22.40 28.69 -3.28
CA PRO A 53 21.28 27.81 -3.04
C PRO A 53 20.89 27.01 -4.29
N PHE A 54 20.54 25.74 -4.11
CA PHE A 54 19.99 24.84 -5.11
C PHE A 54 18.86 24.01 -4.53
N GLY A 55 17.95 23.58 -5.39
CA GLY A 55 16.80 22.76 -5.02
C GLY A 55 15.56 23.58 -4.70
N ASN A 56 14.49 22.88 -4.34
CA ASN A 56 13.17 23.44 -4.06
C ASN A 56 12.78 23.37 -2.58
N GLY A 57 13.74 23.13 -1.70
CA GLY A 57 13.55 23.21 -0.26
C GLY A 57 13.31 24.65 0.21
N HIS A 58 12.98 24.79 1.48
CA HIS A 58 12.70 26.09 2.04
C HIS A 58 14.00 26.81 2.43
N TYR A 59 14.25 27.96 1.81
CA TYR A 59 15.35 28.85 2.17
C TYR A 59 14.80 30.13 2.80
N GLU A 60 15.38 30.54 3.92
CA GLU A 60 14.99 31.77 4.58
C GLU A 60 16.20 32.46 5.23
N LEU A 61 16.15 33.77 5.29
CA LEU A 61 17.21 34.63 5.87
C LEU A 61 18.60 34.27 5.34
N SER A 62 18.72 33.91 4.06
CA SER A 62 20.01 33.63 3.43
C SER A 62 20.92 34.84 3.54
N HIS A 63 22.22 34.59 3.77
CA HIS A 63 23.24 35.62 3.98
C HIS A 63 22.98 36.56 5.16
N THR A 64 22.25 36.07 6.17
CA THR A 64 21.91 36.79 7.39
C THR A 64 22.23 35.94 8.60
N PHE A 65 22.83 36.53 9.64
CA PHE A 65 22.96 35.83 10.90
C PHE A 65 21.61 35.74 11.61
N VAL A 66 21.23 34.53 11.99
CA VAL A 66 19.93 34.25 12.61
C VAL A 66 20.07 34.02 14.12
N LYS A 67 19.02 34.29 14.84
CA LYS A 67 18.91 33.99 16.27
C LYS A 67 17.88 32.88 16.47
N PRO A 68 18.07 31.96 17.40
CA PRO A 68 19.27 31.76 18.26
C PRO A 68 20.49 31.29 17.43
N GLU A 69 21.68 31.52 17.92
CA GLU A 69 22.92 31.14 17.24
C GLU A 69 23.00 29.63 16.99
N SER A 70 22.56 28.84 17.95
CA SER A 70 22.40 27.41 17.83
C SER A 70 20.96 27.00 18.08
N PHE A 71 20.31 26.50 17.04
CA PHE A 71 18.95 25.99 17.16
C PHE A 71 18.88 24.76 18.06
N PHE A 72 19.90 23.91 18.01
CA PHE A 72 20.03 22.74 18.88
C PHE A 72 20.06 23.13 20.37
N TYR A 73 20.90 24.10 20.75
CA TYR A 73 20.99 24.56 22.13
C TYR A 73 19.71 25.25 22.60
N ALA A 74 19.11 26.07 21.75
CA ALA A 74 17.84 26.68 22.09
C ALA A 74 16.73 25.66 22.36
N GLN A 75 16.71 24.56 21.61
CA GLN A 75 15.75 23.47 21.87
C GLN A 75 16.07 22.72 23.17
N LEU A 76 17.34 22.52 23.50
CA LEU A 76 17.73 21.94 24.77
C LEU A 76 17.35 22.86 25.95
N GLU A 77 17.66 24.15 25.83
CA GLU A 77 17.27 25.16 26.82
C GLU A 77 15.77 25.18 27.09
N ALA A 78 14.98 25.14 26.01
CA ALA A 78 13.52 25.11 26.12
C ALA A 78 12.99 23.84 26.83
N ARG A 79 13.69 22.73 26.70
CA ARG A 79 13.27 21.45 27.30
C ARG A 79 13.79 21.22 28.70
N MET A 80 15.02 21.61 29.00
CA MET A 80 15.73 21.27 30.23
C MET A 80 15.91 22.47 31.13
N GLY A 81 15.79 23.68 30.62
CA GLY A 81 16.13 24.91 31.30
C GLY A 81 17.64 25.21 31.35
N VAL A 82 17.99 26.49 31.28
CA VAL A 82 19.39 26.95 31.27
C VAL A 82 20.19 26.46 32.49
N PRO A 83 19.65 26.52 33.72
CA PRO A 83 20.42 26.06 34.88
C PRO A 83 20.79 24.58 34.83
N GLN A 84 19.96 23.74 34.22
CA GLN A 84 20.26 22.32 34.10
C GLN A 84 21.35 22.06 33.04
N LEU A 85 21.32 22.79 31.95
CA LEU A 85 22.34 22.66 30.88
C LEU A 85 23.72 23.10 31.37
N GLU A 86 23.79 24.20 32.13
CA GLU A 86 25.04 24.66 32.75
C GLU A 86 25.58 23.65 33.76
N LYS A 87 24.69 23.08 34.59
CA LYS A 87 25.05 22.06 35.57
C LYS A 87 25.60 20.79 34.89
N GLU A 88 25.02 20.37 33.81
CA GLU A 88 25.40 19.15 33.10
C GLU A 88 26.62 19.34 32.20
N LYS A 89 27.02 20.57 31.92
CA LYS A 89 28.14 20.90 31.00
C LYS A 89 28.04 20.18 29.66
N ILE A 90 26.83 20.11 29.10
CA ILE A 90 26.55 19.35 27.87
C ILE A 90 27.23 19.99 26.65
N TYR A 91 27.48 21.28 26.68
CA TYR A 91 28.13 21.98 25.60
C TYR A 91 29.12 23.05 26.07
N VAL A 92 30.07 23.32 25.21
CA VAL A 92 30.96 24.47 25.34
C VAL A 92 30.58 25.47 24.24
N TYR A 93 30.09 26.62 24.66
CA TYR A 93 29.75 27.68 23.72
C TYR A 93 31.03 28.34 23.22
N THR A 94 31.31 28.25 21.94
CA THR A 94 32.34 29.08 21.31
C THR A 94 31.66 30.14 20.46
N THR A 95 31.80 31.39 20.86
CA THR A 95 31.31 32.55 20.10
C THR A 95 32.33 33.05 19.09
N ASP A 96 33.41 32.30 18.89
CA ASP A 96 34.49 32.72 18.02
C ASP A 96 34.11 32.49 16.57
N GLU A 97 33.90 33.58 15.86
CA GLU A 97 33.55 33.61 14.43
C GLU A 97 34.75 33.26 13.53
N THR A 98 35.92 33.04 14.07
CA THR A 98 37.11 32.80 13.29
C THR A 98 37.42 31.31 13.10
N THR A 99 37.86 30.95 11.89
CA THR A 99 38.39 29.62 11.61
C THR A 99 39.82 29.45 12.14
N LYS A 100 40.34 30.46 12.82
CA LYS A 100 41.69 30.48 13.44
C LYS A 100 41.49 30.71 14.93
N PRO A 101 41.45 29.66 15.74
CA PRO A 101 41.38 29.80 17.19
C PRO A 101 42.62 30.54 17.71
N THR A 102 42.47 31.24 18.82
CA THR A 102 43.65 31.79 19.52
C THR A 102 44.57 30.64 19.94
N PRO A 103 45.88 30.89 20.13
CA PRO A 103 46.81 29.86 20.60
C PRO A 103 46.35 29.22 21.91
N GLU A 104 45.79 30.00 22.83
CA GLU A 104 45.29 29.55 24.12
C GLU A 104 44.10 28.61 23.94
N TYR A 105 43.15 28.98 23.04
CA TYR A 105 42.01 28.16 22.73
C TYR A 105 42.39 26.87 22.00
N ALA A 106 43.30 26.94 21.03
CA ALA A 106 43.82 25.77 20.35
C ALA A 106 44.53 24.80 21.32
N HIS A 107 45.30 25.35 22.26
CA HIS A 107 45.91 24.55 23.31
C HIS A 107 44.86 23.90 24.21
N TRP A 108 43.87 24.65 24.66
CA TRP A 108 42.76 24.12 25.46
C TRP A 108 42.03 23.01 24.72
N MET A 109 41.66 23.20 23.47
CA MET A 109 41.03 22.18 22.63
C MET A 109 41.89 20.92 22.51
N SER A 110 43.21 21.09 22.31
CA SER A 110 44.13 19.98 22.26
C SER A 110 44.18 19.19 23.57
N VAL A 111 44.18 19.88 24.69
CA VAL A 111 44.14 19.23 26.02
C VAL A 111 42.78 18.52 26.25
N GLN A 112 41.67 19.12 25.81
CA GLN A 112 40.36 18.46 25.91
C GLN A 112 40.30 17.21 25.04
N SER A 113 40.85 17.25 23.81
CA SER A 113 40.86 16.11 22.90
C SER A 113 41.68 14.91 23.37
N LEU A 114 42.62 15.15 24.30
CA LEU A 114 43.43 14.09 24.94
C LEU A 114 42.71 13.44 26.14
N ARG A 115 41.62 14.02 26.62
CA ARG A 115 40.85 13.38 27.68
C ARG A 115 40.09 12.20 27.10
N PRO A 116 40.11 11.04 27.78
CA PRO A 116 39.31 9.92 27.32
C PRO A 116 37.84 10.32 27.38
N ASP A 117 37.20 10.37 26.21
CA ASP A 117 35.77 10.56 26.13
C ASP A 117 35.06 9.33 26.70
N MET A 118 33.94 9.60 27.39
CA MET A 118 33.08 8.51 27.79
C MET A 118 32.53 7.85 26.52
N ARG A 119 32.69 6.54 26.40
CA ARG A 119 32.14 5.79 25.29
C ARG A 119 30.62 6.00 25.24
N MET A 120 30.06 6.02 24.03
CA MET A 120 28.63 6.27 23.81
C MET A 120 27.74 5.26 24.57
N ASP A 121 28.13 4.00 24.62
CA ASP A 121 27.44 2.96 25.40
C ASP A 121 27.43 3.29 26.91
N MET A 122 28.58 3.65 27.47
CA MET A 122 28.68 4.05 28.88
C MET A 122 27.89 5.32 29.18
N TRP A 123 27.88 6.28 28.26
CA TRP A 123 27.07 7.48 28.39
C TRP A 123 25.57 7.16 28.38
N ILE A 124 25.11 6.32 27.44
CA ILE A 124 23.72 5.86 27.37
C ILE A 124 23.33 5.16 28.68
N ASP A 125 24.15 4.21 29.16
CA ASP A 125 23.90 3.49 30.41
C ASP A 125 23.82 4.45 31.60
N SER A 126 24.72 5.43 31.67
CA SER A 126 24.69 6.45 32.73
C SER A 126 23.44 7.32 32.66
N MET A 127 22.96 7.64 31.46
CA MET A 127 21.74 8.42 31.25
C MET A 127 20.47 7.62 31.59
N ILE A 128 20.43 6.34 31.27
CA ILE A 128 19.33 5.44 31.65
C ILE A 128 19.20 5.37 33.18
N VAL A 129 20.33 5.25 33.88
CA VAL A 129 20.34 5.24 35.34
C VAL A 129 19.94 6.61 35.95
N LYS A 130 20.41 7.69 35.33
CA LYS A 130 20.15 9.05 35.79
C LYS A 130 18.72 9.53 35.52
N TYR A 131 18.16 9.11 34.39
CA TYR A 131 16.82 9.42 33.96
C TYR A 131 16.08 8.11 33.63
N PRO A 132 15.72 7.33 34.67
CA PRO A 132 14.99 6.10 34.43
C PRO A 132 13.71 6.41 33.67
N LEU A 133 13.45 5.66 32.60
CA LEU A 133 12.16 5.71 31.95
C LEU A 133 11.11 5.39 33.00
N GLU A 134 10.08 6.23 33.10
CA GLU A 134 8.91 5.86 33.89
C GLU A 134 8.46 4.50 33.36
N THR A 135 8.55 3.50 34.21
CA THR A 135 8.11 2.16 33.86
C THR A 135 6.63 2.23 33.53
N VAL A 136 6.29 1.67 32.40
CA VAL A 136 4.88 1.37 32.09
C VAL A 136 4.28 0.73 33.35
N ARG A 137 3.15 1.23 33.78
CA ARG A 137 2.48 0.79 35.02
C ARG A 137 2.51 -0.73 35.13
N ASP A 138 3.06 -1.24 36.20
CA ASP A 138 3.16 -2.69 36.49
C ASP A 138 1.78 -3.37 36.59
N ASP A 139 0.71 -2.56 36.72
CA ASP A 139 -0.68 -2.98 36.75
C ASP A 139 -1.36 -3.04 35.36
N ALA A 140 -0.63 -2.78 34.30
CA ALA A 140 -1.19 -2.92 32.96
C ALA A 140 -1.47 -4.41 32.65
N PRO A 141 -2.70 -4.76 32.27
CA PRO A 141 -3.03 -6.15 31.97
C PRO A 141 -2.21 -6.63 30.77
N LEU A 142 -1.74 -7.86 30.81
CA LEU A 142 -1.15 -8.50 29.65
C LEU A 142 -2.16 -8.52 28.51
N LEU A 143 -1.68 -8.40 27.28
CA LEU A 143 -2.56 -8.42 26.08
C LEU A 143 -3.46 -9.67 26.05
N SER A 144 -2.97 -10.80 26.57
CA SER A 144 -3.72 -12.04 26.73
C SER A 144 -4.84 -11.99 27.78
N GLU A 145 -4.78 -11.01 28.71
CA GLU A 145 -5.74 -10.82 29.79
C GLU A 145 -6.80 -9.76 29.43
N VAL A 146 -6.53 -8.96 28.40
CA VAL A 146 -7.49 -7.99 27.90
C VAL A 146 -8.67 -8.72 27.30
N LYS A 147 -9.74 -8.83 28.07
CA LYS A 147 -11.01 -9.36 27.55
C LYS A 147 -11.59 -8.33 26.61
N TRP A 148 -11.43 -8.56 25.33
CA TRP A 148 -12.13 -7.80 24.31
C TRP A 148 -13.63 -7.91 24.56
N ARG A 149 -14.25 -6.82 24.93
CA ARG A 149 -15.71 -6.72 24.90
C ARG A 149 -16.07 -6.10 23.57
N PRO A 150 -16.68 -6.86 22.64
CA PRO A 150 -17.26 -6.22 21.48
C PRO A 150 -18.25 -5.17 22.00
N GLU A 151 -18.10 -3.93 21.58
CA GLU A 151 -19.13 -2.93 21.82
C GLU A 151 -20.44 -3.53 21.37
N LYS A 152 -21.48 -3.41 22.19
CA LYS A 152 -22.83 -3.77 21.79
C LYS A 152 -23.22 -2.78 20.69
N THR A 153 -22.84 -3.09 19.48
CA THR A 153 -23.28 -2.34 18.31
C THR A 153 -24.80 -2.44 18.27
N LYS A 154 -25.50 -1.30 18.36
CA LYS A 154 -26.89 -1.24 17.91
C LYS A 154 -26.93 -1.94 16.56
N ARG A 155 -27.87 -2.85 16.35
CA ARG A 155 -28.14 -3.41 15.03
C ARG A 155 -28.40 -2.25 14.09
N ILE A 156 -27.42 -1.88 13.32
CA ILE A 156 -27.51 -0.87 12.28
C ILE A 156 -28.10 -1.61 11.07
N ALA A 157 -29.02 -0.98 10.35
CA ALA A 157 -29.52 -1.54 9.11
C ALA A 157 -28.33 -1.77 8.17
N MET A 158 -28.13 -3.01 7.75
CA MET A 158 -27.07 -3.36 6.80
C MET A 158 -27.51 -2.92 5.41
N ALA A 159 -26.55 -2.46 4.61
CA ALA A 159 -26.78 -2.24 3.20
C ALA A 159 -27.14 -3.55 2.48
N GLU A 160 -27.83 -3.45 1.35
CA GLU A 160 -28.17 -4.60 0.51
C GLU A 160 -26.92 -5.47 0.21
N PRO A 161 -27.07 -6.79 0.16
CA PRO A 161 -25.96 -7.70 -0.12
C PRO A 161 -25.28 -7.39 -1.45
N LEU A 162 -23.95 -7.55 -1.45
CA LEU A 162 -23.15 -7.48 -2.66
C LEU A 162 -23.41 -8.71 -3.52
N GLN A 163 -23.75 -8.51 -4.78
CA GLN A 163 -24.10 -9.57 -5.71
C GLN A 163 -23.57 -9.30 -7.11
N VAL A 164 -23.46 -10.36 -7.91
CA VAL A 164 -23.33 -10.23 -9.37
C VAL A 164 -24.69 -10.41 -10.00
N LYS A 165 -25.17 -9.38 -10.70
CA LYS A 165 -26.45 -9.39 -11.42
C LYS A 165 -26.23 -8.91 -12.85
N ASN A 166 -26.64 -9.71 -13.83
CA ASN A 166 -26.41 -9.41 -15.25
C ASN A 166 -24.94 -9.05 -15.58
N GLY A 167 -23.99 -9.69 -14.87
CA GLY A 167 -22.57 -9.42 -14.99
C GLY A 167 -22.07 -8.10 -14.40
N TRP A 168 -22.88 -7.44 -13.57
CA TRP A 168 -22.51 -6.27 -12.81
C TRP A 168 -22.35 -6.59 -11.32
N ILE A 169 -21.41 -5.96 -10.66
CA ILE A 169 -21.38 -5.95 -9.20
C ILE A 169 -22.38 -4.89 -8.73
N VAL A 170 -23.37 -5.32 -7.96
CA VAL A 170 -24.47 -4.48 -7.50
C VAL A 170 -24.71 -4.62 -6.00
N ARG A 171 -25.32 -3.59 -5.42
CA ARG A 171 -26.07 -3.66 -4.17
C ARG A 171 -27.53 -3.35 -4.46
N GLY A 172 -28.42 -4.32 -4.25
CA GLY A 172 -29.77 -4.25 -4.79
C GLY A 172 -29.75 -4.19 -6.32
N ASP A 173 -30.29 -3.08 -6.88
CA ASP A 173 -30.25 -2.82 -8.33
C ASP A 173 -29.16 -1.80 -8.74
N ARG A 174 -28.47 -1.23 -7.79
CA ARG A 174 -27.47 -0.19 -8.02
C ARG A 174 -26.12 -0.79 -8.38
N ILE A 175 -25.59 -0.45 -9.56
CA ILE A 175 -24.23 -0.79 -9.97
C ILE A 175 -23.23 -0.04 -9.08
N LEU A 176 -22.19 -0.75 -8.62
CA LEU A 176 -21.09 -0.13 -7.91
C LEU A 176 -20.03 0.38 -8.89
N THR A 177 -19.76 1.68 -8.79
CA THR A 177 -18.73 2.40 -9.55
C THR A 177 -17.62 2.85 -8.62
N ASN A 178 -16.55 3.47 -9.18
CA ASN A 178 -15.46 4.06 -8.40
C ASN A 178 -14.79 3.11 -7.40
N GLY A 179 -14.56 1.88 -7.87
CA GLY A 179 -13.78 0.90 -7.12
C GLY A 179 -12.28 1.18 -7.20
N THR A 180 -11.60 0.94 -6.13
CA THR A 180 -10.22 0.49 -5.97
C THR A 180 -9.09 1.49 -5.87
N TYR A 181 -9.13 2.77 -6.09
CA TYR A 181 -7.94 3.56 -5.77
C TYR A 181 -8.25 4.90 -5.15
N PHE A 182 -8.08 4.90 -3.85
CA PHE A 182 -7.98 6.08 -3.06
C PHE A 182 -6.66 6.81 -3.36
N ARG A 183 -6.64 7.65 -4.38
CA ARG A 183 -5.51 8.53 -4.72
C ARG A 183 -5.86 10.01 -4.66
N LYS A 184 -6.98 10.39 -4.09
CA LYS A 184 -7.29 11.82 -3.93
C LYS A 184 -6.46 12.38 -2.80
N LYS A 185 -5.73 13.48 -3.05
CA LYS A 185 -5.19 14.32 -2.00
C LYS A 185 -6.32 14.73 -1.07
N ILE A 186 -6.24 14.35 0.18
CA ILE A 186 -7.13 14.90 1.20
C ILE A 186 -6.68 16.35 1.42
N PRO A 187 -7.57 17.35 1.31
CA PRO A 187 -7.20 18.74 1.58
C PRO A 187 -6.56 18.87 2.96
N GLY A 188 -5.44 19.58 3.05
CA GLY A 188 -4.70 19.79 4.29
C GLY A 188 -3.67 18.74 4.65
N THR A 189 -3.45 17.75 3.79
CA THR A 189 -2.48 16.70 4.02
C THR A 189 -1.37 16.71 2.97
N THR A 190 -0.12 16.49 3.37
CA THR A 190 1.03 16.48 2.48
C THR A 190 1.29 15.07 1.91
N GLY A 191 1.08 14.92 0.64
CA GLY A 191 1.76 14.00 -0.27
C GLY A 191 1.36 12.53 -0.27
N TRP A 192 1.42 11.75 0.79
CA TRP A 192 1.36 10.27 0.74
C TRP A 192 0.12 9.62 1.34
N GLN A 193 -0.84 10.41 1.58
CA GLN A 193 -2.02 10.04 2.32
C GLN A 193 -3.11 9.58 1.38
N GLY A 194 -3.62 8.45 1.61
CA GLY A 194 -4.73 7.93 0.86
C GLY A 194 -4.56 6.49 0.41
N LYS A 195 -3.62 5.80 0.97
CA LYS A 195 -3.71 4.35 1.05
C LYS A 195 -4.22 4.06 2.45
N GLY A 196 -5.54 4.11 2.63
CA GLY A 196 -6.15 3.64 3.86
C GLY A 196 -5.60 2.25 4.17
N SER A 197 -4.74 2.14 5.14
CA SER A 197 -4.23 0.87 5.61
C SER A 197 -4.80 0.60 6.98
N LEU A 198 -5.66 -0.36 7.07
CA LEU A 198 -6.23 -0.78 8.35
C LEU A 198 -5.24 -1.57 9.21
N SER A 199 -4.14 -2.01 8.63
CA SER A 199 -3.11 -2.80 9.33
C SER A 199 -1.96 -1.97 9.88
N GLN A 200 -1.93 -0.65 9.64
CA GLN A 200 -0.93 0.23 10.22
C GLN A 200 -1.26 0.55 11.67
N PHE A 201 -0.23 0.51 12.49
CA PHE A 201 -0.31 0.88 13.90
C PHE A 201 0.91 1.72 14.30
N VAL A 202 0.66 2.94 14.76
CA VAL A 202 1.70 3.81 15.32
C VAL A 202 1.23 4.24 16.71
N PRO A 203 1.90 3.81 17.79
CA PRO A 203 1.51 4.13 19.14
C PRO A 203 1.33 5.63 19.34
N GLY A 204 0.20 6.04 19.91
CA GLY A 204 -0.12 7.44 20.23
C GLY A 204 -0.38 8.35 19.02
N ARG A 205 -0.43 7.81 17.80
CA ARG A 205 -0.72 8.58 16.57
C ARG A 205 -1.87 7.97 15.80
N THR A 206 -2.78 8.81 15.34
CA THR A 206 -3.95 8.42 14.56
C THR A 206 -4.09 9.28 13.29
N GLY A 207 -4.77 8.75 12.29
CA GLY A 207 -5.07 9.43 11.03
C GLY A 207 -3.88 9.58 10.08
N ALA A 208 -4.15 10.11 8.90
CA ALA A 208 -3.15 10.52 7.90
C ALA A 208 -2.07 9.47 7.56
N GLY A 209 -2.45 8.19 7.54
CA GLY A 209 -1.56 7.06 7.23
C GLY A 209 -0.82 6.49 8.44
N TYR A 210 -1.19 6.90 9.64
CA TYR A 210 -0.84 6.23 10.88
C TYR A 210 -1.94 5.25 11.28
N THR A 211 -2.23 5.09 12.56
CA THR A 211 -3.34 4.26 13.02
C THR A 211 -4.66 4.90 12.61
N GLU A 212 -5.26 4.44 11.53
CA GLU A 212 -6.49 5.01 10.99
C GLU A 212 -7.71 4.37 11.63
N GLU A 213 -8.71 5.18 11.99
CA GLU A 213 -9.98 4.69 12.48
C GLU A 213 -10.87 4.23 11.32
N PRO A 214 -11.48 3.03 11.38
CA PRO A 214 -12.31 2.48 10.31
C PRO A 214 -13.44 3.40 9.85
N ASP A 215 -14.12 4.06 10.77
CA ASP A 215 -15.18 5.03 10.45
C ASP A 215 -14.63 6.25 9.67
N SER A 216 -13.46 6.74 10.04
CA SER A 216 -12.80 7.83 9.31
C SER A 216 -12.37 7.42 7.90
N VAL A 217 -11.87 6.20 7.74
CA VAL A 217 -11.54 5.64 6.42
C VAL A 217 -12.79 5.52 5.56
N ALA A 218 -13.88 5.04 6.12
CA ALA A 218 -15.18 4.94 5.43
C ALA A 218 -15.70 6.31 4.98
N GLN A 219 -15.69 7.31 5.87
CA GLN A 219 -16.10 8.67 5.52
C GLN A 219 -15.30 9.26 4.36
N VAL A 220 -13.99 9.05 4.38
CA VAL A 220 -13.13 9.54 3.30
C VAL A 220 -13.42 8.84 1.98
N LEU A 221 -13.71 7.54 1.97
CA LEU A 221 -14.16 6.81 0.79
C LEU A 221 -15.46 7.40 0.26
N LEU A 222 -16.47 7.57 1.11
CA LEU A 222 -17.77 8.14 0.73
C LEU A 222 -17.62 9.55 0.16
N LEU A 223 -16.89 10.45 0.83
CA LEU A 223 -16.67 11.81 0.37
C LEU A 223 -15.89 11.88 -0.96
N SER A 224 -15.09 10.86 -1.27
CA SER A 224 -14.39 10.76 -2.55
C SER A 224 -15.22 10.09 -3.65
N GLY A 225 -16.43 9.62 -3.34
CA GLY A 225 -17.25 8.82 -4.23
C GLY A 225 -16.68 7.44 -4.53
N ALA A 226 -15.74 6.95 -3.71
CA ALA A 226 -15.19 5.61 -3.83
C ALA A 226 -15.99 4.62 -2.99
N HIS A 227 -16.22 3.41 -3.53
CA HIS A 227 -17.00 2.39 -2.84
C HIS A 227 -16.15 1.24 -2.31
N VAL A 228 -14.90 1.12 -2.72
CA VAL A 228 -14.07 -0.05 -2.40
C VAL A 228 -12.80 0.36 -1.68
N LEU A 229 -12.59 -0.18 -0.49
CA LEU A 229 -11.29 -0.22 0.15
C LEU A 229 -10.54 -1.47 -0.30
N HIS A 230 -9.38 -1.30 -0.90
CA HIS A 230 -8.51 -2.39 -1.26
C HIS A 230 -7.50 -2.65 -0.14
N HIS A 231 -7.68 -3.73 0.59
CA HIS A 231 -6.77 -4.14 1.65
C HIS A 231 -5.78 -5.19 1.14
N ARG A 232 -4.51 -4.91 1.32
CA ARG A 232 -3.41 -5.81 0.99
C ARG A 232 -2.80 -6.37 2.26
N THR A 233 -2.60 -7.67 2.27
CA THR A 233 -1.90 -8.35 3.35
C THR A 233 -0.41 -8.22 3.16
N GLY A 234 0.24 -7.49 4.04
CA GLY A 234 1.70 -7.38 4.05
C GLY A 234 2.26 -5.98 3.82
N LEU A 235 3.57 -5.90 3.84
CA LEU A 235 4.33 -4.67 3.71
C LEU A 235 4.45 -4.28 2.24
N TRP A 236 3.55 -3.47 1.75
CA TRP A 236 3.69 -2.95 0.39
C TRP A 236 4.51 -1.67 0.33
N TYR A 237 4.50 -0.87 1.38
CA TYR A 237 5.10 0.45 1.33
C TYR A 237 5.40 0.98 2.71
N GLU A 238 6.66 1.01 3.02
CA GLU A 238 7.17 1.70 4.19
C GLU A 238 7.83 3.01 3.78
N ARG A 239 7.45 4.09 4.45
CA ARG A 239 7.91 5.44 4.10
C ARG A 239 9.42 5.63 4.24
N ARG A 240 10.10 4.80 5.00
CA ARG A 240 11.52 4.93 5.33
C ARG A 240 12.33 3.71 5.04
N ARG A 241 11.73 2.78 4.35
CA ARG A 241 12.40 1.62 3.88
C ARG A 241 12.48 1.70 2.37
N ASN A 242 13.68 1.68 1.86
CA ASN A 242 13.86 1.49 0.45
C ASN A 242 13.35 0.08 0.10
N ASP A 243 12.45 -0.04 -0.85
CA ASP A 243 11.93 -1.32 -1.37
C ASP A 243 13.02 -2.35 -1.64
N HIS A 244 14.22 -1.90 -1.80
CA HIS A 244 15.34 -2.65 -2.31
C HIS A 244 16.42 -2.88 -1.27
N GLU A 245 16.29 -2.33 -0.09
CA GLU A 245 17.27 -2.49 0.98
C GLU A 245 16.82 -3.52 2.00
N ARG A 246 17.75 -4.37 2.38
CA ARG A 246 17.56 -5.37 3.44
C ARG A 246 17.72 -4.80 4.84
N ASN A 247 18.42 -3.68 4.93
CA ASN A 247 18.78 -3.08 6.19
C ASN A 247 17.69 -2.13 6.66
N MET A 248 17.22 -2.35 7.88
CA MET A 248 16.44 -1.36 8.58
C MET A 248 17.37 -0.25 9.04
N HIS A 249 17.07 0.99 8.67
CA HIS A 249 17.77 2.13 9.22
C HIS A 249 17.33 2.34 10.68
N ALA A 250 18.28 2.59 11.56
CA ALA A 250 18.00 2.82 12.98
C ALA A 250 17.11 4.04 13.24
N ASP A 251 17.08 4.97 12.30
CA ASP A 251 16.24 6.17 12.29
C ASP A 251 14.93 6.02 11.50
N ALA A 252 14.61 4.82 11.03
CA ALA A 252 13.35 4.58 10.36
C ALA A 252 12.18 4.89 11.30
N GLU A 253 11.20 5.68 10.83
CA GLU A 253 9.94 5.90 11.58
C GLU A 253 9.14 4.61 11.74
N VAL A 254 9.42 3.67 10.89
CA VAL A 254 8.71 2.44 10.77
C VAL A 254 9.49 1.36 11.48
N TRP A 255 9.25 1.30 12.77
CA TRP A 255 9.59 0.13 13.57
C TRP A 255 8.43 -0.86 13.50
N ALA A 256 8.73 -2.13 13.53
CA ALA A 256 7.70 -3.06 13.91
C ALA A 256 7.19 -2.65 15.32
N PRO A 257 5.89 -2.65 15.56
CA PRO A 257 4.81 -3.19 14.72
C PRO A 257 4.08 -2.13 13.89
N PHE A 258 4.78 -1.29 13.14
CA PHE A 258 4.14 -0.24 12.34
C PHE A 258 3.16 -0.79 11.32
N ASN A 259 3.48 -1.93 10.74
CA ASN A 259 2.56 -2.72 9.93
C ASN A 259 2.30 -4.04 10.63
N GLU A 260 1.11 -4.20 11.15
CA GLU A 260 0.70 -5.45 11.74
C GLU A 260 0.47 -6.50 10.66
N MET A 261 0.98 -7.70 10.94
CA MET A 261 0.82 -8.86 10.09
C MET A 261 -0.32 -9.75 10.60
N PRO A 262 -0.87 -10.62 9.75
CA PRO A 262 -1.99 -11.49 10.13
C PRO A 262 -1.65 -12.55 11.19
N TYR A 263 -0.38 -12.71 11.55
CA TYR A 263 0.11 -13.69 12.52
C TYR A 263 0.60 -13.03 13.80
N SER A 264 0.46 -13.71 14.92
CA SER A 264 0.94 -13.23 16.23
C SER A 264 2.43 -13.47 16.40
N ARG A 265 3.07 -12.64 17.19
CA ARG A 265 4.43 -12.86 17.67
C ARG A 265 4.44 -13.96 18.72
N SER A 266 5.47 -14.82 18.69
CA SER A 266 5.60 -15.99 19.56
C SER A 266 6.19 -15.68 20.93
N GLY A 267 6.85 -14.54 21.09
CA GLY A 267 7.69 -14.24 22.24
C GLY A 267 9.04 -14.97 22.25
N GLN A 268 9.38 -15.71 21.18
CA GLN A 268 10.61 -16.52 21.08
C GLN A 268 11.51 -16.06 19.94
N GLY A 269 12.81 -16.14 20.17
CA GLY A 269 13.83 -15.82 19.19
C GLY A 269 13.74 -14.39 18.66
N GLU A 270 14.51 -14.10 17.63
CA GLU A 270 14.56 -12.78 16.99
C GLU A 270 14.34 -12.93 15.49
N ALA A 271 13.40 -12.16 14.95
CA ALA A 271 13.11 -12.03 13.52
C ALA A 271 13.97 -10.94 12.88
N GLN A 272 13.86 -10.73 11.58
CA GLN A 272 14.61 -9.72 10.83
C GLN A 272 14.40 -8.29 11.40
N ASP A 273 13.21 -8.00 11.89
CA ASP A 273 12.83 -6.72 12.47
C ASP A 273 13.20 -6.57 13.96
N ARG A 274 13.99 -7.49 14.48
CA ARG A 274 14.47 -7.55 15.87
C ARG A 274 13.39 -7.76 16.93
N LEU A 275 12.16 -8.03 16.52
CA LEU A 275 11.12 -8.50 17.42
C LEU A 275 11.11 -10.03 17.48
N SER A 276 10.34 -10.60 18.42
CA SER A 276 10.18 -12.04 18.49
C SER A 276 9.61 -12.62 17.19
N LYS A 277 9.98 -13.84 16.86
CA LYS A 277 9.51 -14.55 15.67
C LYS A 277 8.00 -14.73 15.70
N TYR A 278 7.41 -14.84 14.51
CA TYR A 278 5.99 -15.16 14.37
C TYR A 278 5.69 -16.62 14.70
N ASP A 279 4.47 -16.88 15.18
CA ASP A 279 3.89 -18.20 15.24
C ASP A 279 2.75 -18.30 14.19
N LEU A 280 3.00 -19.00 13.10
CA LEU A 280 2.03 -19.13 12.00
C LEU A 280 0.80 -19.99 12.37
N ASN A 281 0.80 -20.62 13.54
CA ASN A 281 -0.39 -21.27 14.08
C ASN A 281 -1.29 -20.32 14.88
N LYS A 282 -0.85 -19.09 15.12
CA LYS A 282 -1.60 -18.08 15.89
C LYS A 282 -1.83 -16.83 15.06
N PHE A 283 -3.08 -16.51 14.86
CA PHE A 283 -3.47 -15.29 14.16
C PHE A 283 -3.47 -14.07 15.07
N ASN A 284 -3.09 -12.92 14.52
CA ASN A 284 -3.01 -11.65 15.25
C ASN A 284 -4.42 -11.08 15.48
N PRO A 285 -4.92 -11.07 16.72
CA PRO A 285 -6.28 -10.62 16.99
C PRO A 285 -6.48 -9.12 16.69
N TRP A 286 -5.45 -8.29 16.88
CA TRP A 286 -5.54 -6.87 16.56
C TRP A 286 -5.76 -6.65 15.05
N TYR A 287 -4.95 -7.32 14.21
CA TYR A 287 -5.06 -7.25 12.75
C TYR A 287 -6.45 -7.64 12.26
N TRP A 288 -6.93 -8.81 12.67
CA TRP A 288 -8.21 -9.34 12.22
C TRP A 288 -9.40 -8.57 12.76
N ASN A 289 -9.34 -8.09 14.01
CA ASN A 289 -10.39 -7.26 14.60
C ASN A 289 -10.50 -5.89 13.91
N ARG A 290 -9.38 -5.30 13.50
CA ARG A 290 -9.40 -4.04 12.74
C ARG A 290 -10.09 -4.20 11.39
N LEU A 291 -9.75 -5.26 10.65
CA LEU A 291 -10.41 -5.56 9.37
C LEU A 291 -11.90 -5.84 9.57
N LYS A 292 -12.24 -6.65 10.58
CA LYS A 292 -13.63 -6.95 10.93
C LYS A 292 -14.41 -5.68 11.28
N ARG A 293 -13.82 -4.79 12.06
CA ARG A 293 -14.44 -3.49 12.38
C ARG A 293 -14.70 -2.65 11.14
N PHE A 294 -13.76 -2.62 10.19
CA PHE A 294 -14.00 -1.92 8.93
C PHE A 294 -15.12 -2.57 8.12
N VAL A 295 -15.17 -3.90 8.09
CA VAL A 295 -16.23 -4.62 7.37
C VAL A 295 -17.62 -4.34 7.96
N GLU A 296 -17.74 -4.23 9.29
CA GLU A 296 -18.97 -3.81 9.95
C GLU A 296 -19.41 -2.41 9.50
N VAL A 297 -18.45 -1.48 9.40
CA VAL A 297 -18.70 -0.13 8.88
C VAL A 297 -19.06 -0.16 7.40
N ALA A 298 -18.36 -0.96 6.60
CA ALA A 298 -18.63 -1.14 5.18
C ALA A 298 -20.03 -1.70 4.93
N ASP A 299 -20.46 -2.69 5.71
CA ASP A 299 -21.81 -3.26 5.62
C ASP A 299 -22.91 -2.24 5.99
N ARG A 300 -22.61 -1.34 6.95
CA ARG A 300 -23.51 -0.24 7.29
C ARG A 300 -23.61 0.79 6.17
N ASP A 301 -22.49 1.19 5.61
CA ASP A 301 -22.35 2.35 4.73
C ASP A 301 -22.40 2.00 3.24
N GLY A 302 -22.59 0.72 2.90
CA GLY A 302 -22.64 0.25 1.51
C GLY A 302 -21.28 0.19 0.80
N LEU A 303 -20.19 0.23 1.57
CA LEU A 303 -18.84 0.09 1.07
C LEU A 303 -18.46 -1.38 0.86
N VAL A 304 -17.32 -1.61 0.23
CA VAL A 304 -16.78 -2.93 -0.08
C VAL A 304 -15.34 -3.04 0.42
N LEU A 305 -15.01 -4.13 1.08
CA LEU A 305 -13.64 -4.54 1.32
C LEU A 305 -13.20 -5.50 0.20
N LEU A 306 -12.27 -5.08 -0.65
CA LEU A 306 -11.53 -6.00 -1.52
C LEU A 306 -10.32 -6.50 -0.73
N HIS A 307 -10.37 -7.76 -0.30
CA HIS A 307 -9.37 -8.36 0.56
C HIS A 307 -8.42 -9.26 -0.23
N ASP A 308 -7.17 -8.82 -0.38
CA ASP A 308 -6.09 -9.63 -0.92
C ASP A 308 -5.54 -10.56 0.17
N HIS A 309 -5.57 -11.88 -0.07
CA HIS A 309 -5.02 -12.85 0.87
C HIS A 309 -3.49 -12.79 0.92
N TYR A 310 -2.85 -12.60 -0.23
CA TYR A 310 -1.40 -12.52 -0.34
C TYR A 310 -0.95 -11.23 -1.01
N ASN A 311 0.23 -10.78 -0.66
CA ASN A 311 0.92 -9.73 -1.39
C ASN A 311 2.08 -10.34 -2.17
N GLN A 312 1.99 -10.32 -3.49
CA GLN A 312 2.97 -10.93 -4.38
C GLN A 312 4.40 -10.45 -4.13
N HIS A 313 4.59 -9.17 -3.82
CA HIS A 313 5.92 -8.64 -3.52
C HIS A 313 6.57 -9.27 -2.29
N ASN A 314 5.80 -9.64 -1.28
CA ASN A 314 6.33 -10.32 -0.11
C ASN A 314 6.87 -11.73 -0.44
N ILE A 315 6.47 -12.29 -1.57
CA ILE A 315 6.81 -13.66 -1.98
C ILE A 315 7.94 -13.66 -2.99
N ILE A 316 7.93 -12.74 -3.95
CA ILE A 316 8.84 -12.76 -5.10
C ILE A 316 10.01 -11.81 -5.00
N GLU A 317 9.98 -10.85 -4.08
CA GLU A 317 11.05 -9.87 -3.92
C GLU A 317 11.82 -10.08 -2.62
N GLU A 318 13.12 -10.17 -2.75
CA GLU A 318 14.05 -10.14 -1.63
C GLU A 318 14.20 -8.69 -1.09
N GLY A 319 14.94 -8.50 -0.05
CA GLY A 319 15.12 -7.18 0.56
C GLY A 319 13.98 -6.85 1.50
N ALA A 320 13.36 -5.70 1.33
CA ALA A 320 12.34 -5.20 2.25
C ALA A 320 11.04 -6.02 2.31
N HIS A 321 10.83 -6.90 1.37
CA HIS A 321 9.59 -7.68 1.26
C HIS A 321 9.71 -9.07 1.90
N TRP A 322 10.42 -10.00 1.26
CA TRP A 322 10.56 -11.35 1.80
C TRP A 322 11.32 -11.39 3.13
N CYS A 323 12.34 -10.53 3.29
CA CYS A 323 13.16 -10.59 4.49
C CYS A 323 12.39 -10.40 5.80
N ASP A 324 11.30 -9.65 5.79
CA ASP A 324 10.43 -9.45 6.97
C ASP A 324 9.15 -10.28 6.95
N TYR A 325 8.91 -10.98 5.86
CA TYR A 325 7.66 -11.71 5.71
C TYR A 325 7.56 -12.82 6.76
N PRO A 326 6.42 -13.00 7.42
CA PRO A 326 6.27 -14.02 8.46
C PRO A 326 6.59 -15.43 8.01
N TRP A 327 6.38 -15.74 6.73
CA TRP A 327 6.66 -17.07 6.17
C TRP A 327 8.14 -17.37 5.95
N ARG A 328 9.01 -16.39 5.94
CA ARG A 328 10.45 -16.62 5.89
C ARG A 328 10.89 -17.44 7.11
N SER A 329 11.69 -18.50 6.91
CA SER A 329 12.12 -19.40 7.99
C SER A 329 12.81 -18.69 9.14
N ALA A 330 13.59 -17.64 8.87
CA ALA A 330 14.23 -16.83 9.90
C ALA A 330 13.22 -16.07 10.78
N ASN A 331 12.02 -15.77 10.27
CA ASN A 331 11.04 -14.92 10.93
C ASN A 331 9.95 -15.66 11.70
N ASN A 332 9.90 -16.99 11.62
CA ASN A 332 8.90 -17.79 12.33
C ASN A 332 9.52 -18.95 13.10
N ILE A 333 8.72 -19.52 14.01
CA ILE A 333 9.13 -20.68 14.82
C ILE A 333 8.69 -22.02 14.21
N ASN A 334 8.02 -22.02 13.05
CA ASN A 334 7.25 -23.15 12.55
C ASN A 334 8.03 -24.05 11.57
N GLN A 335 9.27 -23.73 11.27
CA GLN A 335 10.19 -24.55 10.47
C GLN A 335 9.62 -25.01 9.11
N LEU A 336 9.13 -24.06 8.31
CA LEU A 336 8.54 -24.36 6.99
C LEU A 336 9.52 -24.96 5.98
N GLY A 337 10.82 -24.92 6.28
CA GLY A 337 11.87 -25.49 5.42
C GLY A 337 12.10 -24.70 4.13
N PHE A 338 11.80 -23.42 4.12
CA PHE A 338 12.28 -22.53 3.05
C PHE A 338 13.78 -22.32 3.20
N ALA A 339 14.49 -22.39 2.08
CA ALA A 339 15.91 -22.12 2.07
C ALA A 339 16.17 -20.64 2.42
N GLU A 340 17.11 -20.41 3.33
CA GLU A 340 17.58 -19.05 3.60
C GLU A 340 18.59 -18.63 2.51
N LYS A 341 18.23 -17.62 1.73
CA LYS A 341 19.14 -16.96 0.81
C LYS A 341 19.66 -15.68 1.46
N THR A 342 20.97 -15.63 1.63
CA THR A 342 21.64 -14.47 2.21
C THR A 342 22.19 -13.52 1.16
N VAL A 343 22.21 -13.92 -0.10
CA VAL A 343 22.81 -13.15 -1.19
C VAL A 343 21.72 -12.43 -1.96
N PHE A 344 21.83 -11.12 -1.98
CA PHE A 344 21.03 -10.27 -2.84
C PHE A 344 21.37 -10.57 -4.31
N SER A 345 20.40 -10.93 -5.10
CA SER A 345 20.56 -11.03 -6.55
C SER A 345 20.25 -9.67 -7.19
N GLY A 346 21.04 -9.29 -8.19
CA GLY A 346 20.91 -7.97 -8.82
C GLY A 346 19.55 -7.68 -9.48
N ASP A 347 18.73 -8.70 -9.70
CA ASP A 347 17.36 -8.57 -10.19
C ASP A 347 16.31 -8.55 -9.08
N LYS A 348 16.74 -8.63 -7.82
CA LYS A 348 15.88 -8.56 -6.62
C LYS A 348 14.82 -9.66 -6.53
N ARG A 349 14.97 -10.74 -7.26
CA ARG A 349 14.06 -11.87 -7.20
C ARG A 349 14.43 -12.82 -6.09
N VAL A 350 13.43 -13.33 -5.43
CA VAL A 350 13.54 -14.42 -4.46
C VAL A 350 12.92 -15.64 -5.11
N TYR A 351 13.74 -16.67 -5.37
CA TYR A 351 13.23 -17.95 -5.88
C TYR A 351 12.37 -18.71 -4.87
N MET A 352 11.98 -18.04 -3.79
CA MET A 352 11.05 -18.57 -2.79
C MET A 352 9.65 -18.75 -3.34
N ALA A 353 9.25 -18.02 -4.37
CA ALA A 353 7.94 -18.14 -4.98
C ALA A 353 7.64 -19.58 -5.42
N GLU A 354 8.61 -20.28 -6.02
CA GLU A 354 8.45 -21.68 -6.39
C GLU A 354 8.19 -22.56 -5.16
N GLN A 355 8.94 -22.34 -4.07
CA GLN A 355 8.75 -23.08 -2.82
C GLN A 355 7.48 -22.68 -2.08
N PHE A 356 7.11 -21.41 -2.14
CA PHE A 356 5.89 -20.87 -1.52
C PHE A 356 4.62 -21.44 -2.17
N TYR A 357 4.61 -21.58 -3.49
CA TYR A 357 3.48 -22.13 -4.24
C TYR A 357 3.48 -23.66 -4.36
N ASP A 358 4.48 -24.33 -3.79
CA ASP A 358 4.58 -25.79 -3.84
C ASP A 358 3.65 -26.47 -2.81
N ILE A 359 2.39 -26.58 -3.19
CA ILE A 359 1.36 -27.27 -2.39
C ILE A 359 1.50 -28.80 -2.39
N THR A 360 2.49 -29.38 -3.09
CA THR A 360 2.82 -30.81 -2.96
C THR A 360 3.50 -31.11 -1.63
N ARG A 361 4.07 -30.09 -1.00
CA ARG A 361 4.63 -30.16 0.36
C ARG A 361 3.51 -30.07 1.40
N PRO A 362 3.22 -31.14 2.17
CA PRO A 362 2.06 -31.17 3.07
C PRO A 362 2.05 -30.03 4.09
N VAL A 363 3.22 -29.71 4.65
CA VAL A 363 3.36 -28.62 5.64
C VAL A 363 2.99 -27.27 5.03
N ILE A 364 3.48 -26.97 3.85
CA ILE A 364 3.20 -25.69 3.16
C ILE A 364 1.71 -25.61 2.82
N ARG A 365 1.15 -26.68 2.27
CA ARG A 365 -0.28 -26.79 1.98
C ARG A 365 -1.14 -26.55 3.22
N GLU A 366 -0.80 -27.16 4.36
CA GLU A 366 -1.53 -27.01 5.61
C GLU A 366 -1.57 -25.56 6.09
N TYR A 367 -0.42 -24.86 6.08
CA TYR A 367 -0.37 -23.44 6.49
C TYR A 367 -1.13 -22.55 5.52
N HIS A 368 -1.09 -22.82 4.22
CA HIS A 368 -1.92 -22.10 3.26
C HIS A 368 -3.41 -22.32 3.54
N SER A 369 -3.85 -23.56 3.73
CA SER A 369 -5.25 -23.87 4.06
C SER A 369 -5.70 -23.13 5.33
N LYS A 370 -4.89 -23.17 6.40
CA LYS A 370 -5.19 -22.43 7.65
C LYS A 370 -5.34 -20.93 7.40
N PHE A 371 -4.44 -20.34 6.63
CA PHE A 371 -4.44 -18.91 6.37
C PHE A 371 -5.61 -18.50 5.48
N ILE A 372 -5.88 -19.21 4.40
CA ILE A 372 -6.99 -18.94 3.49
C ILE A 372 -8.31 -19.03 4.24
N ARG A 373 -8.52 -20.09 5.02
CA ARG A 373 -9.73 -20.29 5.84
C ARG A 373 -9.90 -19.18 6.88
N GLN A 374 -8.82 -18.76 7.54
CA GLN A 374 -8.88 -17.62 8.45
C GLN A 374 -9.29 -16.34 7.73
N SER A 375 -8.74 -16.09 6.54
CA SER A 375 -9.04 -14.91 5.74
C SER A 375 -10.49 -14.84 5.29
N VAL A 376 -11.11 -15.99 5.05
CA VAL A 376 -12.55 -16.07 4.71
C VAL A 376 -13.42 -16.01 5.98
N ASN A 377 -13.11 -16.82 6.98
CA ASN A 377 -13.93 -16.94 8.19
C ASN A 377 -13.93 -15.68 9.05
N ALA A 378 -12.88 -14.85 8.96
CA ALA A 378 -12.83 -13.58 9.66
C ALA A 378 -13.99 -12.63 9.29
N PHE A 379 -14.56 -12.80 8.10
CA PHE A 379 -15.63 -11.96 7.59
C PHE A 379 -16.97 -12.71 7.43
N HIS A 380 -17.08 -13.87 8.05
CA HIS A 380 -18.31 -14.64 7.99
C HIS A 380 -19.52 -13.81 8.46
N GLY A 381 -20.59 -13.79 7.67
CA GLY A 381 -21.79 -12.99 7.92
C GLY A 381 -21.72 -11.55 7.41
N SER A 382 -20.60 -11.10 6.85
CA SER A 382 -20.53 -9.84 6.11
C SER A 382 -21.11 -9.99 4.70
N ASN A 383 -21.71 -8.93 4.21
CA ASN A 383 -22.27 -8.87 2.85
C ASN A 383 -21.50 -7.90 1.92
N GLY A 384 -20.36 -7.39 2.36
CA GLY A 384 -19.57 -6.36 1.65
C GLY A 384 -18.11 -6.72 1.40
N VAL A 385 -17.76 -8.01 1.30
CA VAL A 385 -16.38 -8.45 1.07
C VAL A 385 -16.25 -9.12 -0.30
N VAL A 386 -15.14 -8.83 -0.98
CA VAL A 386 -14.68 -9.53 -2.18
C VAL A 386 -13.31 -10.12 -1.86
N HIS A 387 -13.17 -11.43 -1.97
CA HIS A 387 -11.90 -12.11 -1.78
C HIS A 387 -11.08 -12.14 -3.07
N SER A 388 -9.80 -11.86 -2.96
CA SER A 388 -8.82 -11.98 -4.04
C SER A 388 -7.58 -12.71 -3.54
N ILE A 389 -6.95 -13.50 -4.39
CA ILE A 389 -5.68 -14.14 -4.04
C ILE A 389 -4.58 -13.09 -3.81
N GLY A 390 -4.61 -12.02 -4.58
CA GLY A 390 -3.67 -10.90 -4.50
C GLY A 390 -3.62 -10.12 -5.80
N LEU A 391 -3.52 -8.80 -5.64
CA LEU A 391 -3.59 -7.81 -6.71
C LEU A 391 -2.62 -8.06 -7.87
N GLU A 392 -1.41 -8.47 -7.56
CA GLU A 392 -0.31 -8.62 -8.52
C GLU A 392 0.08 -10.10 -8.69
N TYR A 393 -0.87 -10.99 -8.52
CA TYR A 393 -0.61 -12.42 -8.65
C TYR A 393 -0.18 -12.77 -10.07
N THR A 394 1.03 -13.29 -10.16
CA THR A 394 1.64 -13.82 -11.39
C THR A 394 2.06 -15.29 -11.20
N GLY A 395 1.57 -15.92 -10.15
CA GLY A 395 1.88 -17.29 -9.78
C GLY A 395 1.22 -18.33 -10.70
N PRO A 396 1.44 -19.62 -10.40
CA PRO A 396 0.99 -20.73 -11.24
C PRO A 396 -0.50 -21.05 -11.07
N SER A 397 -1.11 -21.61 -12.11
CA SER A 397 -2.53 -21.98 -12.13
C SER A 397 -2.90 -23.02 -11.07
N HIS A 398 -2.00 -23.96 -10.74
CA HIS A 398 -2.28 -24.98 -9.73
C HIS A 398 -2.47 -24.38 -8.32
N PHE A 399 -1.74 -23.31 -7.99
CA PHE A 399 -1.93 -22.62 -6.72
C PHE A 399 -3.21 -21.78 -6.71
N MET A 400 -3.56 -21.15 -7.85
CA MET A 400 -4.84 -20.47 -8.01
C MET A 400 -6.02 -21.43 -7.81
N ASN A 401 -5.97 -22.61 -8.43
CA ASN A 401 -7.01 -23.62 -8.28
C ASN A 401 -7.14 -24.09 -6.83
N PHE A 402 -6.01 -24.36 -6.17
CA PHE A 402 -6.00 -24.70 -4.76
C PHE A 402 -6.61 -23.61 -3.88
N TRP A 403 -6.25 -22.34 -4.14
CA TRP A 403 -6.80 -21.20 -3.40
C TRP A 403 -8.32 -21.11 -3.57
N LEU A 404 -8.83 -21.24 -4.80
CA LEU A 404 -10.27 -21.26 -5.09
C LEU A 404 -10.98 -22.37 -4.35
N GLU A 405 -10.43 -23.59 -4.33
CA GLU A 405 -10.98 -24.73 -3.62
C GLU A 405 -11.04 -24.49 -2.11
N GLU A 406 -10.00 -23.93 -1.50
CA GLU A 406 -9.97 -23.62 -0.06
C GLU A 406 -10.96 -22.50 0.31
N VAL A 407 -11.10 -21.47 -0.52
CA VAL A 407 -12.09 -20.41 -0.32
C VAL A 407 -13.52 -20.97 -0.43
N HIS A 408 -13.77 -21.77 -1.45
CA HIS A 408 -15.09 -22.37 -1.68
C HIS A 408 -15.48 -23.37 -0.57
N ALA A 409 -14.50 -24.09 -0.01
CA ALA A 409 -14.71 -25.03 1.10
C ALA A 409 -15.15 -24.35 2.41
N CYS A 410 -15.06 -23.04 2.51
CA CYS A 410 -15.48 -22.27 3.69
C CYS A 410 -16.99 -21.96 3.73
N ASP A 411 -17.78 -22.46 2.80
CA ASP A 411 -19.24 -22.19 2.68
C ASP A 411 -19.56 -20.69 2.79
N ASN A 412 -18.95 -19.93 1.91
CA ASN A 412 -18.96 -18.49 1.94
C ASN A 412 -19.85 -17.92 0.81
N HIS A 413 -20.68 -16.96 1.15
CA HIS A 413 -21.53 -16.23 0.19
C HIS A 413 -20.91 -14.95 -0.35
N GLN A 414 -19.64 -14.69 -0.02
CA GLN A 414 -18.92 -13.51 -0.43
C GLN A 414 -18.33 -13.69 -1.82
N LEU A 415 -18.18 -12.59 -2.55
CA LEU A 415 -17.71 -12.66 -3.93
C LEU A 415 -16.23 -13.03 -4.00
N VAL A 416 -15.86 -13.81 -5.00
CA VAL A 416 -14.50 -14.27 -5.28
C VAL A 416 -14.02 -13.68 -6.60
N ALA A 417 -12.91 -12.94 -6.55
CA ALA A 417 -12.30 -12.30 -7.70
C ALA A 417 -11.07 -13.09 -8.21
N LEU A 418 -11.07 -13.38 -9.48
CA LEU A 418 -9.96 -14.01 -10.19
C LEU A 418 -9.03 -12.93 -10.77
N THR A 419 -7.92 -12.71 -10.10
CA THR A 419 -6.85 -11.79 -10.54
C THR A 419 -5.61 -12.60 -10.87
N ALA A 420 -5.21 -12.66 -12.13
CA ALA A 420 -4.03 -13.39 -12.60
C ALA A 420 -3.56 -12.89 -13.97
N THR A 421 -2.50 -13.49 -14.51
CA THR A 421 -2.12 -13.37 -15.91
C THR A 421 -3.20 -14.00 -16.80
N LYS A 422 -3.25 -13.61 -18.08
CA LYS A 422 -4.34 -14.04 -18.97
C LYS A 422 -4.39 -15.55 -19.17
N ASP A 423 -3.25 -16.17 -19.34
CA ASP A 423 -3.13 -17.63 -19.48
C ASP A 423 -3.69 -18.39 -18.27
N VAL A 424 -3.41 -17.90 -17.06
CA VAL A 424 -3.94 -18.50 -15.82
C VAL A 424 -5.44 -18.21 -15.70
N GLN A 425 -5.90 -16.98 -15.98
CA GLN A 425 -7.32 -16.65 -15.99
C GLN A 425 -8.11 -17.53 -16.96
N ASP A 426 -7.63 -17.64 -18.19
CA ASP A 426 -8.28 -18.45 -19.24
C ASP A 426 -8.28 -19.95 -18.89
N ALA A 427 -7.21 -20.47 -18.26
CA ALA A 427 -7.14 -21.85 -17.81
C ALA A 427 -8.16 -22.16 -16.71
N VAL A 428 -8.26 -21.29 -15.69
CA VAL A 428 -9.24 -21.41 -14.59
C VAL A 428 -10.66 -21.33 -15.12
N LEU A 429 -10.96 -20.35 -15.99
CA LEU A 429 -12.30 -20.13 -16.52
C LEU A 429 -12.74 -21.18 -17.53
N LYS A 430 -11.80 -21.89 -18.15
CA LYS A 430 -12.09 -23.03 -19.04
C LYS A 430 -12.47 -24.29 -18.27
N ASP A 431 -11.95 -24.47 -17.06
CA ASP A 431 -12.32 -25.57 -16.20
C ASP A 431 -13.63 -25.27 -15.49
N LYS A 432 -14.69 -26.01 -15.82
CA LYS A 432 -16.05 -25.79 -15.30
C LYS A 432 -16.10 -25.80 -13.76
N LYS A 433 -15.29 -26.65 -13.11
CA LYS A 433 -15.25 -26.72 -11.65
C LYS A 433 -14.75 -25.41 -11.05
N HIS A 434 -13.58 -24.94 -11.48
CA HIS A 434 -12.98 -23.73 -10.93
C HIS A 434 -13.69 -22.46 -11.42
N ALA A 435 -14.19 -22.46 -12.65
CA ALA A 435 -15.01 -21.35 -13.17
C ALA A 435 -16.25 -21.11 -12.30
N SER A 436 -16.90 -22.16 -11.76
CA SER A 436 -18.09 -21.98 -10.90
C SER A 436 -17.75 -21.36 -9.54
N MET A 437 -16.47 -21.30 -9.14
CA MET A 437 -16.00 -20.70 -7.88
C MET A 437 -15.62 -19.22 -8.03
N VAL A 438 -15.72 -18.65 -9.23
CA VAL A 438 -15.37 -17.28 -9.55
C VAL A 438 -16.61 -16.46 -9.82
N ASP A 439 -16.75 -15.30 -9.19
CA ASP A 439 -17.82 -14.34 -9.41
C ASP A 439 -17.36 -13.13 -10.24
N VAL A 440 -16.11 -12.72 -10.05
CA VAL A 440 -15.54 -11.50 -10.62
C VAL A 440 -14.24 -11.83 -11.36
N ILE A 441 -14.10 -11.34 -12.59
CA ILE A 441 -12.88 -11.44 -13.37
C ILE A 441 -12.19 -10.08 -13.33
N ASP A 442 -11.02 -9.99 -12.67
CA ASP A 442 -10.23 -8.76 -12.59
C ASP A 442 -9.11 -8.76 -13.63
N ILE A 443 -9.31 -8.00 -14.70
CA ILE A 443 -8.31 -7.80 -15.75
C ILE A 443 -7.27 -6.81 -15.26
N ARG A 444 -6.08 -7.30 -14.94
CA ARG A 444 -5.04 -6.47 -14.35
C ARG A 444 -3.65 -6.70 -14.93
N GLN A 445 -3.27 -7.94 -15.18
CA GLN A 445 -1.93 -8.31 -15.58
C GLN A 445 -1.74 -8.41 -17.10
N TRP A 446 -2.78 -8.13 -17.87
CA TRP A 446 -2.77 -8.17 -19.31
C TRP A 446 -3.70 -7.10 -19.90
N HIS A 447 -3.51 -6.76 -21.14
CA HIS A 447 -4.35 -5.81 -21.88
C HIS A 447 -4.10 -5.90 -23.39
N TYR A 448 -5.04 -5.38 -24.17
CA TYR A 448 -4.78 -5.09 -25.57
C TYR A 448 -4.07 -3.75 -25.70
N ARG A 449 -3.01 -3.69 -26.51
CA ARG A 449 -2.35 -2.44 -26.87
C ARG A 449 -3.21 -1.64 -27.86
N ALA A 450 -2.92 -0.36 -28.03
CA ALA A 450 -3.63 0.52 -28.96
C ALA A 450 -3.54 0.06 -30.44
N ASP A 451 -2.49 -0.66 -30.79
CA ASP A 451 -2.32 -1.28 -32.11
C ASP A 451 -3.09 -2.60 -32.30
N GLY A 452 -3.85 -3.02 -31.29
CA GLY A 452 -4.64 -4.24 -31.28
C GLY A 452 -3.89 -5.51 -30.88
N THR A 453 -2.58 -5.44 -30.67
CA THR A 453 -1.77 -6.58 -30.18
C THR A 453 -2.03 -6.82 -28.69
N LEU A 454 -1.75 -8.04 -28.23
CA LEU A 454 -1.98 -8.45 -26.85
C LEU A 454 -0.70 -8.34 -26.02
N TYR A 455 -0.77 -7.68 -24.86
CA TYR A 455 0.20 -7.79 -23.79
C TYR A 455 -0.27 -8.87 -22.82
N GLU A 456 0.41 -10.00 -22.80
CA GLU A 456 0.05 -11.16 -21.98
C GLU A 456 1.30 -11.83 -21.39
N PRO A 457 1.82 -11.33 -20.26
CA PRO A 457 2.90 -12.01 -19.57
C PRO A 457 2.46 -13.40 -19.13
N GLN A 458 3.38 -14.36 -19.20
CA GLN A 458 3.12 -15.73 -18.79
C GLN A 458 3.05 -15.84 -17.27
N GLY A 459 2.06 -16.56 -16.75
CA GLY A 459 1.93 -16.91 -15.35
C GLY A 459 2.91 -17.98 -14.89
N GLY A 460 3.16 -18.04 -13.57
CA GLY A 460 4.06 -19.01 -12.97
C GLY A 460 5.55 -18.68 -13.07
N ILE A 461 5.92 -17.57 -13.66
CA ILE A 461 7.33 -17.15 -13.83
C ILE A 461 7.82 -16.30 -12.66
N SER A 462 7.19 -16.25 -11.56
CA SER A 462 7.66 -15.55 -10.32
C SER A 462 8.25 -14.15 -10.55
N LEU A 463 7.66 -13.37 -11.45
CA LEU A 463 8.02 -12.00 -11.76
C LEU A 463 6.92 -11.03 -11.34
N ALA A 464 7.28 -9.90 -10.71
CA ALA A 464 6.34 -8.82 -10.49
C ALA A 464 5.89 -8.20 -11.82
N PRO A 465 4.69 -7.57 -11.87
CA PRO A 465 4.21 -6.92 -13.10
C PRO A 465 5.19 -5.93 -13.71
N ARG A 466 5.93 -5.18 -12.91
CA ARG A 466 6.97 -4.25 -13.38
C ARG A 466 8.16 -4.98 -14.02
N GLN A 467 8.50 -6.16 -13.54
CA GLN A 467 9.58 -6.97 -14.11
C GLN A 467 9.14 -7.59 -15.44
N HIS A 468 7.90 -8.07 -15.53
CA HIS A 468 7.29 -8.46 -16.80
C HIS A 468 7.31 -7.33 -17.83
N ALA A 469 6.94 -6.11 -17.42
CA ALA A 469 6.93 -4.92 -18.28
C ALA A 469 8.33 -4.46 -18.74
N ARG A 470 9.40 -4.92 -18.10
CA ARG A 470 10.78 -4.70 -18.59
C ARG A 470 11.21 -5.74 -19.62
N LEU A 471 10.62 -6.92 -19.59
CA LEU A 471 10.93 -8.01 -20.54
C LEU A 471 10.07 -7.94 -21.78
N ILE A 472 8.82 -7.53 -21.63
CA ILE A 472 7.84 -7.40 -22.70
C ILE A 472 7.30 -5.97 -22.64
N ASP A 473 7.45 -5.21 -23.72
CA ASP A 473 6.91 -3.85 -23.76
C ASP A 473 5.38 -3.88 -23.56
N PRO A 474 4.85 -3.25 -22.50
CA PRO A 474 3.43 -3.18 -22.27
C PRO A 474 2.71 -2.29 -23.30
N GLY A 475 3.43 -1.38 -23.97
CA GLY A 475 2.87 -0.44 -24.92
C GLY A 475 1.90 0.55 -24.30
N THR A 476 1.10 1.18 -25.15
CA THR A 476 0.00 2.08 -24.75
C THR A 476 -1.33 1.39 -24.97
N VAL A 477 -2.36 1.83 -24.24
CA VAL A 477 -3.75 1.39 -24.46
C VAL A 477 -4.58 2.53 -25.05
N SER A 478 -5.59 2.18 -25.85
CA SER A 478 -6.63 3.10 -26.32
C SER A 478 -7.97 2.78 -25.65
N CYS A 479 -8.95 3.66 -25.82
CA CYS A 479 -10.30 3.39 -25.34
C CYS A 479 -10.88 2.12 -25.98
N ALA A 480 -10.68 1.93 -27.29
CA ALA A 480 -11.11 0.73 -28.01
C ALA A 480 -10.44 -0.54 -27.47
N SER A 481 -9.14 -0.48 -27.17
CA SER A 481 -8.41 -1.64 -26.64
C SER A 481 -8.88 -2.04 -25.24
N VAL A 482 -9.19 -1.07 -24.39
CA VAL A 482 -9.76 -1.30 -23.04
C VAL A 482 -11.19 -1.85 -23.14
N TYR A 483 -12.02 -1.23 -23.97
CA TYR A 483 -13.38 -1.71 -24.27
C TYR A 483 -13.35 -3.16 -24.75
N ARG A 484 -12.48 -3.49 -25.70
CA ARG A 484 -12.32 -4.84 -26.23
C ARG A 484 -11.96 -5.85 -25.14
N ALA A 485 -11.02 -5.52 -24.23
CA ALA A 485 -10.61 -6.42 -23.15
C ALA A 485 -11.77 -6.76 -22.21
N VAL A 486 -12.55 -5.76 -21.81
CA VAL A 486 -13.72 -5.96 -20.95
C VAL A 486 -14.80 -6.76 -21.69
N ARG A 487 -15.10 -6.40 -22.94
CA ARG A 487 -16.11 -7.08 -23.77
C ARG A 487 -15.79 -8.55 -24.02
N GLU A 488 -14.52 -8.91 -24.16
CA GLU A 488 -14.08 -10.30 -24.36
C GLU A 488 -14.65 -11.20 -23.26
N TYR A 489 -14.40 -10.83 -22.00
CA TYR A 489 -14.89 -11.65 -20.88
C TYR A 489 -16.37 -11.45 -20.58
N ARG A 490 -16.91 -10.26 -20.79
CA ARG A 490 -18.37 -10.03 -20.66
C ARG A 490 -19.20 -10.88 -21.61
N ARG A 491 -18.73 -11.09 -22.84
CA ARG A 491 -19.40 -11.96 -23.82
C ARG A 491 -19.21 -13.45 -23.51
N LYS A 492 -17.99 -13.81 -23.10
CA LYS A 492 -17.63 -15.20 -22.87
C LYS A 492 -18.20 -15.76 -21.57
N TYR A 493 -18.34 -14.88 -20.55
CA TYR A 493 -18.83 -15.22 -19.21
C TYR A 493 -19.88 -14.21 -18.74
N PRO A 494 -21.11 -14.24 -19.28
CA PRO A 494 -22.12 -13.23 -19.01
C PRO A 494 -22.68 -13.25 -17.58
N ASP A 495 -22.50 -14.36 -16.88
CA ASP A 495 -22.85 -14.58 -15.48
C ASP A 495 -21.85 -13.98 -14.49
N LYS A 496 -20.66 -13.57 -14.96
CA LYS A 496 -19.59 -13.04 -14.12
C LYS A 496 -19.44 -11.53 -14.31
N ALA A 497 -19.11 -10.83 -13.24
CA ALA A 497 -18.72 -9.44 -13.34
C ALA A 497 -17.28 -9.32 -13.86
N VAL A 498 -17.01 -8.26 -14.62
CA VAL A 498 -15.66 -7.95 -15.09
C VAL A 498 -15.23 -6.61 -14.51
N VAL A 499 -14.01 -6.57 -13.98
CA VAL A 499 -13.35 -5.36 -13.48
C VAL A 499 -12.07 -5.15 -14.29
N TYR A 500 -11.78 -3.91 -14.64
CA TYR A 500 -10.55 -3.57 -15.36
C TYR A 500 -9.69 -2.61 -14.55
N ASN A 501 -8.53 -3.08 -14.15
CA ASN A 501 -7.59 -2.34 -13.31
C ASN A 501 -6.17 -2.25 -13.90
N GLY A 502 -6.00 -2.36 -15.18
CA GLY A 502 -4.71 -2.41 -15.89
C GLY A 502 -3.58 -1.65 -15.20
N SER A 503 -2.58 -2.40 -14.71
CA SER A 503 -1.55 -1.84 -13.80
C SER A 503 -0.29 -1.34 -14.51
N THR A 504 -0.02 -1.85 -15.70
CA THR A 504 1.25 -1.62 -16.41
C THR A 504 1.11 -0.71 -17.62
N ALA A 505 -0.11 -0.54 -18.12
CA ALA A 505 -0.36 0.31 -19.28
C ALA A 505 -0.19 1.81 -18.95
N ARG A 506 0.44 2.55 -19.84
CA ARG A 506 0.42 4.01 -19.79
C ARG A 506 -0.98 4.49 -20.15
N VAL A 507 -1.70 5.01 -19.18
CA VAL A 507 -3.09 5.44 -19.36
C VAL A 507 -3.14 6.95 -19.57
N PRO A 508 -3.53 7.44 -20.74
CA PRO A 508 -3.57 8.87 -21.00
C PRO A 508 -4.86 9.60 -20.58
N HIS A 509 -6.00 8.92 -20.31
CA HIS A 509 -7.26 9.64 -20.38
C HIS A 509 -8.41 9.19 -19.44
N ASN A 510 -9.22 10.17 -18.97
CA ASN A 510 -10.49 9.91 -18.24
C ASN A 510 -11.52 9.14 -19.08
N ALA A 511 -11.50 9.27 -20.40
CA ALA A 511 -12.38 8.54 -21.32
C ALA A 511 -12.25 7.01 -21.18
N MET A 512 -11.09 6.50 -20.78
CA MET A 512 -10.91 5.05 -20.58
C MET A 512 -11.80 4.48 -19.48
N ASN A 513 -12.13 5.27 -18.47
CA ASN A 513 -13.04 4.83 -17.41
C ASN A 513 -14.47 4.63 -17.95
N TRP A 514 -14.89 5.50 -18.88
CA TRP A 514 -16.15 5.34 -19.59
C TRP A 514 -16.11 4.13 -20.53
N ALA A 515 -15.00 3.87 -21.22
CA ALA A 515 -14.85 2.67 -22.02
C ALA A 515 -15.02 1.38 -21.21
N VAL A 516 -14.48 1.34 -19.98
CA VAL A 516 -14.71 0.23 -19.03
C VAL A 516 -16.17 0.08 -18.70
N PHE A 517 -16.84 1.17 -18.28
CA PHE A 517 -18.26 1.15 -17.90
C PHE A 517 -19.13 0.74 -19.08
N MET A 518 -18.98 1.40 -20.21
CA MET A 518 -19.78 1.15 -21.42
C MET A 518 -19.56 -0.25 -22.02
N ALA A 519 -18.42 -0.88 -21.73
CA ALA A 519 -18.14 -2.28 -22.05
C ALA A 519 -18.80 -3.28 -21.07
N GLY A 520 -19.45 -2.78 -20.01
CA GLY A 520 -20.07 -3.60 -18.97
C GLY A 520 -19.14 -3.93 -17.81
N GLY A 521 -18.07 -3.15 -17.61
CA GLY A 521 -17.11 -3.32 -16.51
C GLY A 521 -17.59 -2.64 -15.21
N SER A 522 -17.56 -3.41 -14.12
CA SER A 522 -17.89 -2.93 -12.77
C SER A 522 -16.71 -2.15 -12.15
N PHE A 523 -16.99 -1.39 -11.10
CA PHE A 523 -16.02 -0.54 -10.39
C PHE A 523 -15.31 0.50 -11.27
N ALA A 524 -15.84 0.83 -12.43
CA ALA A 524 -15.28 1.84 -13.31
C ALA A 524 -15.25 3.21 -12.62
N LYS A 525 -14.19 3.98 -12.85
CA LYS A 525 -13.99 5.32 -12.28
C LYS A 525 -14.78 6.35 -13.09
N VAL A 526 -16.06 6.36 -12.95
CA VAL A 526 -16.99 7.31 -13.56
C VAL A 526 -17.47 8.33 -12.51
N PRO A 527 -18.13 9.44 -12.88
CA PRO A 527 -18.63 10.42 -11.92
C PRO A 527 -19.42 9.78 -10.77
N PRO A 528 -19.45 10.40 -9.58
CA PRO A 528 -20.18 9.89 -8.43
C PRO A 528 -21.64 9.60 -8.75
N VAL A 529 -22.16 8.54 -8.19
CA VAL A 529 -23.46 7.95 -8.50
C VAL A 529 -24.65 8.87 -8.15
N ASP A 530 -24.49 9.70 -7.12
CA ASP A 530 -25.56 10.57 -6.65
C ASP A 530 -25.94 11.66 -7.66
N GLU A 531 -25.08 11.89 -8.65
CA GLU A 531 -25.34 12.86 -9.72
C GLU A 531 -26.07 12.27 -10.94
N LEU A 532 -26.16 10.93 -11.08
CA LEU A 532 -26.70 10.28 -12.26
C LEU A 532 -27.60 9.08 -11.92
N PRO A 533 -28.95 9.24 -11.97
CA PRO A 533 -29.92 8.13 -11.75
C PRO A 533 -29.71 6.94 -12.69
N VAL A 534 -28.92 7.12 -13.75
CA VAL A 534 -28.67 6.10 -14.76
C VAL A 534 -28.06 4.81 -14.17
N TYR A 535 -27.28 4.90 -13.08
CA TYR A 535 -26.64 3.73 -12.49
C TYR A 535 -27.61 2.75 -11.83
N GLU A 536 -28.79 3.21 -11.41
CA GLU A 536 -29.86 2.35 -10.90
C GLU A 536 -30.50 1.55 -12.02
N LYS A 537 -30.63 2.15 -13.20
CA LYS A 537 -31.25 1.51 -14.37
C LYS A 537 -30.23 0.67 -15.17
N ALA A 538 -28.98 1.07 -15.16
CA ALA A 538 -27.93 0.46 -15.99
C ALA A 538 -27.63 -0.99 -15.62
N SER A 539 -28.00 -1.49 -14.43
CA SER A 539 -27.90 -2.91 -14.07
C SER A 539 -28.70 -3.84 -14.99
N ALA A 540 -29.71 -3.30 -15.66
CA ALA A 540 -30.52 -4.01 -16.65
C ALA A 540 -29.96 -3.88 -18.07
N PHE A 541 -28.94 -3.05 -18.30
CA PHE A 541 -28.38 -2.77 -19.61
C PHE A 541 -27.24 -3.69 -19.96
N SER A 542 -27.13 -3.98 -21.25
CA SER A 542 -25.99 -4.69 -21.84
C SER A 542 -25.31 -3.81 -22.89
N PRO A 543 -24.00 -3.90 -23.06
CA PRO A 543 -23.32 -3.18 -24.12
C PRO A 543 -23.80 -3.61 -25.50
N ILE A 544 -24.07 -2.63 -26.35
CA ILE A 544 -24.53 -2.81 -27.73
C ILE A 544 -23.36 -2.51 -28.66
N ASP A 545 -23.08 -3.42 -29.58
CA ASP A 545 -22.02 -3.22 -30.56
C ASP A 545 -22.56 -2.35 -31.70
N ILE A 546 -22.14 -1.11 -31.72
CA ILE A 546 -22.41 -0.18 -32.82
C ILE A 546 -21.22 -0.21 -33.79
N GLN A 547 -21.50 -0.16 -35.08
CA GLN A 547 -20.47 -0.11 -36.13
C GLN A 547 -19.91 1.31 -36.30
N THR A 548 -19.33 1.86 -35.24
CA THR A 548 -18.75 3.20 -35.22
C THR A 548 -17.37 3.20 -34.60
N ASP A 549 -16.75 4.37 -34.54
CA ASP A 549 -15.42 4.54 -33.93
C ASP A 549 -15.40 4.12 -32.46
N MET A 550 -14.82 2.94 -32.21
CA MET A 550 -14.75 2.33 -30.89
C MET A 550 -13.82 3.06 -29.91
N ASP A 551 -13.13 4.11 -30.34
CA ASP A 551 -12.36 4.99 -29.46
C ASP A 551 -13.17 6.18 -28.93
N THR A 552 -14.32 6.49 -29.53
CA THR A 552 -15.07 7.71 -29.21
C THR A 552 -16.54 7.52 -28.89
N GLN A 553 -17.13 6.36 -29.24
CA GLN A 553 -18.57 6.14 -29.10
C GLN A 553 -18.90 4.74 -28.58
N TRP A 554 -19.78 4.69 -27.56
CA TRP A 554 -20.31 3.43 -27.02
C TRP A 554 -21.76 3.56 -26.65
N VAL A 555 -22.48 2.46 -26.78
CA VAL A 555 -23.90 2.36 -26.40
C VAL A 555 -24.10 1.14 -25.52
N MET A 556 -24.94 1.28 -24.52
CA MET A 556 -25.50 0.17 -23.78
C MET A 556 -27.00 0.40 -23.56
N GLY A 557 -27.75 -0.66 -23.40
CA GLY A 557 -29.18 -0.54 -23.20
C GLY A 557 -29.90 -1.89 -23.12
N ALA A 558 -31.19 -1.80 -23.05
CA ALA A 558 -32.10 -2.94 -23.14
C ALA A 558 -33.42 -2.48 -23.77
N VAL A 559 -33.95 -3.28 -24.68
CA VAL A 559 -35.22 -3.05 -25.36
C VAL A 559 -36.33 -2.79 -24.35
N GLY A 560 -37.09 -1.73 -24.55
CA GLY A 560 -38.18 -1.31 -23.66
C GLY A 560 -37.78 -0.75 -22.29
N LYS A 561 -36.46 -0.65 -21.98
CA LYS A 561 -35.94 -0.11 -20.71
C LYS A 561 -35.15 1.19 -20.87
N GLY A 562 -34.57 1.39 -22.04
CA GLY A 562 -33.79 2.59 -22.39
C GLY A 562 -32.40 2.31 -22.83
N TYR A 563 -31.69 3.39 -23.19
CA TYR A 563 -30.36 3.37 -23.76
C TYR A 563 -29.50 4.42 -23.11
N LEU A 564 -28.21 4.13 -22.99
CA LEU A 564 -27.15 5.05 -22.56
C LEU A 564 -26.09 5.11 -23.65
N GLY A 565 -25.91 6.29 -24.23
CA GLY A 565 -24.84 6.56 -25.18
C GLY A 565 -23.75 7.43 -24.54
N TYR A 566 -22.51 7.12 -24.84
CA TYR A 566 -21.36 7.96 -24.54
C TYR A 566 -20.64 8.34 -25.85
N CYS A 567 -20.48 9.64 -26.09
CA CYS A 567 -19.86 10.18 -27.29
C CYS A 567 -18.88 11.29 -26.90
N VAL A 568 -17.66 11.24 -27.46
CA VAL A 568 -16.59 12.22 -27.17
C VAL A 568 -16.59 13.34 -28.21
N LYS A 569 -16.93 13.08 -29.45
CA LYS A 569 -16.76 14.02 -30.56
C LYS A 569 -17.98 14.26 -31.43
N ASP A 570 -18.85 13.29 -31.59
CA ASP A 570 -19.88 13.31 -32.61
C ASP A 570 -21.25 12.87 -32.07
N GLU A 571 -22.21 12.70 -32.98
CA GLU A 571 -23.55 12.22 -32.69
C GLU A 571 -23.55 10.68 -32.74
N ILE A 572 -24.41 10.07 -31.92
CA ILE A 572 -24.71 8.65 -31.97
C ILE A 572 -26.10 8.49 -32.59
N HIS A 573 -26.16 7.76 -33.70
CA HIS A 573 -27.44 7.40 -34.34
C HIS A 573 -27.82 5.97 -33.95
N LEU A 574 -28.97 5.80 -33.33
CA LEU A 574 -29.51 4.51 -32.95
C LEU A 574 -30.81 4.25 -33.74
N ASP A 575 -30.90 3.07 -34.31
CA ASP A 575 -32.17 2.58 -34.86
C ASP A 575 -32.94 1.89 -33.72
N LEU A 576 -34.06 2.50 -33.31
CA LEU A 576 -34.91 2.03 -32.22
C LEU A 576 -36.21 1.40 -32.73
N THR A 577 -36.27 1.00 -34.01
CA THR A 577 -37.46 0.41 -34.62
C THR A 577 -37.93 -0.86 -33.93
N GLU A 578 -37.05 -1.59 -33.24
CA GLU A 578 -37.40 -2.78 -32.46
C GLU A 578 -38.02 -2.46 -31.09
N ASP A 579 -37.95 -1.21 -30.63
CA ASP A 579 -38.51 -0.79 -29.33
C ASP A 579 -39.99 -0.39 -29.41
N GLY A 580 -40.60 -0.36 -30.59
CA GLY A 580 -42.01 -0.06 -30.85
C GLY A 580 -42.27 1.41 -31.10
#